data_78232bef1e36ab6f6a978ddac8879e21
#
_entry.id   78232bef1e36ab6f6a978ddac8879e21
#
_cell.length_a   1.000
_cell.length_b   1.000
_cell.length_c   1.000
_cell.angle_alpha   90.00
_cell.angle_beta   90.00
_cell.angle_gamma   90.00
#
_symmetry.space_group_name_H-M   'P 1'
#
loop_
_entity.id
_entity.type
_entity.pdbx_description
1 polymer ?
#
loop_
_entity_poly.entity_id
_entity_poly.type
_entity_poly.pdbx_seq_one_letter_code
_entity_poly.pdbx_strand_id
1 'polypeptide(L)'
;MAANTQNSQADIDAQETKEWLDALEGVVTQEGAERAHFLIEKLIEAGREEGIDIPYSANTQYINTIPADQQPKYPGDPDMEIKLHSYIRWNAMAMVVRANKHTNVGGHIASFASAAALYDVGFSHFWKSINHETGGDLIFFQGHSVPGVYSRAYMLGRLTDDQMDNFRQETDGKGISSYPHPWLMPDFWQFPTVSMGLGPIQAIYQARFMKYLDSRGLAKAGDRKVWAFLGDGETDEVESLGAIGMAGREKLDNLVFVINCNLQRLDGPVRGNGKIIQELESEFRGAGWNVIKLVWGTHWDALFQRDKKGILKKRMMELCDGEYQTFKAKNGAYVRENFFNTPELRELVADWTDDEVWNLNRGGHDIFKIFTAYNAAVNHKGAPTLILAKTIKGFGMGQSGEAMNISHQ
;
A
#
# COMPACT_ATOMS: atom_id res chain seq x y z
N MET A 1 -11.37 5.21 24.95
CA MET A 1 -12.51 4.31 25.15
C MET A 1 -13.77 5.07 24.80
N ALA A 2 -14.26 4.93 23.62
CA ALA A 2 -15.64 5.23 23.25
C ALA A 2 -16.03 4.14 22.26
N ALA A 3 -16.75 3.14 22.74
CA ALA A 3 -17.40 2.16 21.91
C ALA A 3 -18.37 2.91 21.01
N ASN A 4 -18.12 2.93 19.72
CA ASN A 4 -19.06 3.37 18.71
C ASN A 4 -20.16 2.31 18.68
N THR A 5 -21.12 2.42 19.59
CA THR A 5 -22.40 1.75 19.48
C THR A 5 -23.10 2.38 18.30
N GLN A 6 -22.87 1.84 17.10
CA GLN A 6 -23.83 2.00 16.01
C GLN A 6 -25.15 1.45 16.55
N ASN A 7 -26.02 2.38 16.93
CA ASN A 7 -27.43 2.12 17.14
C ASN A 7 -27.95 1.60 15.78
N SER A 8 -28.02 0.30 15.60
CA SER A 8 -28.77 -0.29 14.50
C SER A 8 -30.24 -0.04 14.83
N GLN A 9 -30.73 1.16 14.56
CA GLN A 9 -32.17 1.36 14.43
C GLN A 9 -32.64 0.37 13.39
N ALA A 10 -33.59 -0.50 13.79
CA ALA A 10 -34.23 -1.40 12.86
C ALA A 10 -34.80 -0.55 11.73
N ASP A 11 -34.56 -0.97 10.49
CA ASP A 11 -35.14 -0.32 9.31
C ASP A 11 -36.66 -0.32 9.45
N ILE A 12 -37.25 0.87 9.58
CA ILE A 12 -38.68 1.04 9.80
C ILE A 12 -39.49 0.89 8.50
N ASP A 13 -38.86 1.06 7.34
CA ASP A 13 -39.45 0.87 6.02
C ASP A 13 -38.39 0.34 5.04
N ALA A 14 -38.27 -0.99 5.02
CA ALA A 14 -37.32 -1.69 4.14
C ALA A 14 -37.65 -1.52 2.65
N GLN A 15 -38.90 -1.23 2.29
CA GLN A 15 -39.30 -0.98 0.93
C GLN A 15 -38.79 0.40 0.46
N GLU A 16 -39.01 1.45 1.25
CA GLU A 16 -38.52 2.79 0.94
C GLU A 16 -36.99 2.79 0.86
N THR A 17 -36.32 2.17 1.82
CA THR A 17 -34.85 2.04 1.81
C THR A 17 -34.35 1.38 0.53
N LYS A 18 -35.02 0.31 0.08
CA LYS A 18 -34.69 -0.36 -1.16
C LYS A 18 -34.87 0.54 -2.37
N GLU A 19 -35.95 1.29 -2.45
CA GLU A 19 -36.23 2.22 -3.56
C GLU A 19 -35.15 3.30 -3.70
N TRP A 20 -34.66 3.85 -2.59
CA TRP A 20 -33.54 4.81 -2.58
C TRP A 20 -32.24 4.17 -3.09
N LEU A 21 -31.95 2.94 -2.69
CA LEU A 21 -30.74 2.22 -3.13
C LEU A 21 -30.83 1.83 -4.61
N ASP A 22 -32.00 1.34 -5.08
CA ASP A 22 -32.23 1.00 -6.50
C ASP A 22 -32.11 2.26 -7.38
N ALA A 23 -32.61 3.42 -6.91
CA ALA A 23 -32.48 4.69 -7.63
C ALA A 23 -31.01 5.10 -7.77
N LEU A 24 -30.22 4.98 -6.70
CA LEU A 24 -28.77 5.27 -6.76
C LEU A 24 -28.05 4.33 -7.71
N GLU A 25 -28.35 3.03 -7.70
CA GLU A 25 -27.78 2.05 -8.61
C GLU A 25 -28.13 2.38 -10.07
N GLY A 26 -29.36 2.80 -10.33
CA GLY A 26 -29.82 3.27 -11.64
C GLY A 26 -29.00 4.46 -12.15
N VAL A 27 -28.73 5.46 -11.30
CA VAL A 27 -27.88 6.60 -11.65
C VAL A 27 -26.45 6.15 -11.97
N VAL A 28 -25.86 5.30 -11.14
CA VAL A 28 -24.50 4.78 -11.38
C VAL A 28 -24.41 4.05 -12.73
N THR A 29 -25.43 3.24 -13.04
CA THR A 29 -25.45 2.42 -14.25
C THR A 29 -25.67 3.26 -15.51
N GLN A 30 -26.53 4.28 -15.46
CA GLN A 30 -26.93 5.06 -16.65
C GLN A 30 -26.08 6.30 -16.87
N GLU A 31 -25.71 7.01 -15.80
CA GLU A 31 -25.06 8.31 -15.87
C GLU A 31 -23.61 8.29 -15.32
N GLY A 32 -23.21 7.20 -14.65
CA GLY A 32 -21.87 7.00 -14.13
C GLY A 32 -21.65 7.52 -12.70
N ALA A 33 -20.46 7.20 -12.18
CA ALA A 33 -20.10 7.47 -10.78
C ALA A 33 -20.02 8.96 -10.44
N GLU A 34 -19.65 9.84 -11.38
CA GLU A 34 -19.56 11.29 -11.15
C GLU A 34 -20.93 11.91 -10.88
N ARG A 35 -21.95 11.48 -11.63
CA ARG A 35 -23.31 11.95 -11.39
C ARG A 35 -23.86 11.47 -10.05
N ALA A 36 -23.62 10.21 -9.72
CA ALA A 36 -23.99 9.66 -8.41
C ALA A 36 -23.32 10.40 -7.27
N HIS A 37 -22.04 10.72 -7.39
CA HIS A 37 -21.28 11.53 -6.42
C HIS A 37 -21.94 12.90 -6.21
N PHE A 38 -22.23 13.63 -7.29
CA PHE A 38 -22.89 14.92 -7.23
C PHE A 38 -24.24 14.86 -6.50
N LEU A 39 -25.05 13.81 -6.78
CA LEU A 39 -26.37 13.68 -6.12
C LEU A 39 -26.21 13.37 -4.63
N ILE A 40 -25.25 12.52 -4.23
CA ILE A 40 -24.97 12.24 -2.82
C ILE A 40 -24.52 13.52 -2.10
N GLU A 41 -23.66 14.33 -2.70
CA GLU A 41 -23.25 15.61 -2.12
C GLU A 41 -24.44 16.54 -1.90
N LYS A 42 -25.37 16.62 -2.87
CA LYS A 42 -26.60 17.44 -2.75
C LYS A 42 -27.55 16.92 -1.68
N LEU A 43 -27.68 15.61 -1.52
CA LEU A 43 -28.47 15.04 -0.43
C LEU A 43 -27.87 15.33 0.95
N ILE A 44 -26.54 15.26 1.08
CA ILE A 44 -25.82 15.61 2.31
C ILE A 44 -26.01 17.11 2.63
N GLU A 45 -25.91 17.98 1.63
CA GLU A 45 -26.11 19.43 1.78
C GLU A 45 -27.53 19.71 2.25
N ALA A 46 -28.54 19.18 1.59
CA ALA A 46 -29.93 19.32 1.97
C ALA A 46 -30.21 18.79 3.38
N GLY A 47 -29.67 17.62 3.73
CA GLY A 47 -29.83 17.07 5.07
C GLY A 47 -29.23 17.96 6.16
N ARG A 48 -28.10 18.63 5.88
CA ARG A 48 -27.51 19.62 6.81
C ARG A 48 -28.36 20.86 6.95
N GLU A 49 -28.96 21.36 5.87
CA GLU A 49 -29.88 22.51 5.90
C GLU A 49 -31.13 22.22 6.74
N GLU A 50 -31.63 20.98 6.71
CA GLU A 50 -32.76 20.53 7.54
C GLU A 50 -32.35 20.19 9.00
N GLY A 51 -31.06 20.30 9.33
CA GLY A 51 -30.56 19.99 10.68
C GLY A 51 -30.48 18.52 11.02
N ILE A 52 -30.46 17.64 10.01
CA ILE A 52 -30.28 16.21 10.18
C ILE A 52 -28.84 15.94 10.63
N ASP A 53 -28.67 15.12 11.67
CA ASP A 53 -27.35 14.62 12.07
C ASP A 53 -26.85 13.62 11.01
N ILE A 54 -26.04 14.12 10.08
CA ILE A 54 -25.49 13.32 8.99
C ILE A 54 -24.41 12.40 9.55
N PRO A 55 -24.57 11.06 9.45
CA PRO A 55 -23.57 10.14 9.90
C PRO A 55 -22.24 10.39 9.18
N TYR A 56 -21.20 10.66 9.94
CA TYR A 56 -19.86 10.86 9.39
C TYR A 56 -18.96 9.68 9.72
N SER A 57 -18.33 9.12 8.71
CA SER A 57 -17.20 8.21 8.86
C SER A 57 -16.08 8.64 7.92
N ALA A 58 -14.89 8.89 8.49
CA ALA A 58 -13.70 9.15 7.69
C ALA A 58 -13.18 7.88 7.01
N ASN A 59 -13.71 6.72 7.40
CA ASN A 59 -13.29 5.41 6.93
C ASN A 59 -14.32 4.80 5.98
N THR A 60 -13.82 4.18 4.93
CA THR A 60 -14.60 3.28 4.08
C THR A 60 -14.45 1.82 4.56
N GLN A 61 -15.23 0.88 4.00
CA GLN A 61 -15.12 -0.53 4.34
C GLN A 61 -13.67 -1.04 4.16
N TYR A 62 -13.29 -2.08 4.89
CA TYR A 62 -11.93 -2.67 4.84
C TYR A 62 -11.74 -3.57 3.61
N ILE A 63 -11.92 -2.97 2.44
CA ILE A 63 -11.80 -3.58 1.12
C ILE A 63 -10.99 -2.66 0.19
N ASN A 64 -10.69 -3.13 -1.00
CA ASN A 64 -10.04 -2.31 -2.03
C ASN A 64 -10.92 -1.14 -2.43
N THR A 65 -10.31 0.04 -2.62
CA THR A 65 -11.04 1.23 -3.07
C THR A 65 -11.55 1.08 -4.49
N ILE A 66 -10.76 0.42 -5.37
CA ILE A 66 -11.13 0.20 -6.77
C ILE A 66 -11.70 -1.22 -6.91
N PRO A 67 -12.97 -1.37 -7.30
CA PRO A 67 -13.60 -2.66 -7.52
C PRO A 67 -12.94 -3.45 -8.65
N ALA A 68 -13.11 -4.78 -8.64
CA ALA A 68 -12.49 -5.67 -9.62
C ALA A 68 -12.91 -5.41 -11.06
N ASP A 69 -14.16 -5.00 -11.28
CA ASP A 69 -14.75 -4.68 -12.58
C ASP A 69 -14.30 -3.33 -13.15
N GLN A 70 -13.67 -2.47 -12.33
CA GLN A 70 -13.11 -1.19 -12.74
C GLN A 70 -11.58 -1.24 -12.96
N GLN A 71 -10.99 -2.42 -12.88
CA GLN A 71 -9.54 -2.57 -13.06
C GLN A 71 -9.16 -2.45 -14.54
N PRO A 72 -8.14 -1.64 -14.88
CA PRO A 72 -7.63 -1.57 -16.24
C PRO A 72 -6.98 -2.89 -16.64
N LYS A 73 -6.94 -3.16 -17.94
CA LYS A 73 -6.21 -4.31 -18.46
C LYS A 73 -4.72 -4.18 -18.12
N TYR A 74 -4.15 -5.23 -17.55
CA TYR A 74 -2.71 -5.29 -17.26
C TYR A 74 -1.91 -5.30 -18.57
N PRO A 75 -0.93 -4.41 -18.75
CA PRO A 75 -0.21 -4.27 -20.02
C PRO A 75 1.00 -5.21 -20.14
N GLY A 76 1.48 -5.78 -19.01
CA GLY A 76 2.69 -6.60 -18.95
C GLY A 76 2.47 -8.08 -19.27
N ASP A 77 3.56 -8.84 -19.19
CA ASP A 77 3.58 -10.30 -19.22
C ASP A 77 3.71 -10.82 -17.77
N PRO A 78 2.60 -11.26 -17.15
CA PRO A 78 2.62 -11.69 -15.75
C PRO A 78 3.60 -12.84 -15.46
N ASP A 79 3.73 -13.79 -16.38
CA ASP A 79 4.61 -14.96 -16.19
C ASP A 79 6.07 -14.55 -16.19
N MET A 80 6.45 -13.66 -17.10
CA MET A 80 7.81 -13.09 -17.14
C MET A 80 8.09 -12.24 -15.90
N GLU A 81 7.15 -11.40 -15.49
CA GLU A 81 7.31 -10.51 -14.33
C GLU A 81 7.40 -11.29 -13.02
N ILE A 82 6.60 -12.33 -12.82
CA ILE A 82 6.70 -13.22 -11.66
C ILE A 82 8.07 -13.91 -11.63
N LYS A 83 8.60 -14.31 -12.80
CA LYS A 83 9.93 -14.89 -12.89
C LYS A 83 11.03 -13.89 -12.52
N LEU A 84 10.97 -12.67 -13.06
CA LEU A 84 11.91 -11.59 -12.73
C LEU A 84 11.84 -11.22 -11.24
N HIS A 85 10.64 -11.09 -10.69
CA HIS A 85 10.38 -10.88 -9.27
C HIS A 85 11.07 -11.95 -8.40
N SER A 86 10.98 -13.22 -8.81
CA SER A 86 11.61 -14.32 -8.09
C SER A 86 13.14 -14.21 -8.09
N TYR A 87 13.76 -13.84 -9.22
CA TYR A 87 15.21 -13.63 -9.30
C TYR A 87 15.66 -12.42 -8.46
N ILE A 88 14.94 -11.32 -8.51
CA ILE A 88 15.25 -10.12 -7.70
C ILE A 88 15.21 -10.45 -6.21
N ARG A 89 14.18 -11.17 -5.76
CA ARG A 89 14.04 -11.59 -4.37
C ARG A 89 15.13 -12.56 -3.94
N TRP A 90 15.46 -13.52 -4.81
CA TRP A 90 16.55 -14.46 -4.55
C TRP A 90 17.89 -13.75 -4.37
N ASN A 91 18.25 -12.87 -5.29
CA ASN A 91 19.53 -12.14 -5.22
C ASN A 91 19.60 -11.22 -4.01
N ALA A 92 18.51 -10.57 -3.65
CA ALA A 92 18.44 -9.76 -2.43
C ALA A 92 18.68 -10.60 -1.18
N MET A 93 18.05 -11.79 -1.09
CA MET A 93 18.28 -12.74 0.01
C MET A 93 19.72 -13.25 0.02
N ALA A 94 20.25 -13.65 -1.13
CA ALA A 94 21.61 -14.17 -1.26
C ALA A 94 22.65 -13.13 -0.81
N MET A 95 22.49 -11.87 -1.22
CA MET A 95 23.35 -10.76 -0.81
C MET A 95 23.38 -10.60 0.72
N VAL A 96 22.21 -10.56 1.36
CA VAL A 96 22.11 -10.42 2.82
C VAL A 96 22.72 -11.61 3.55
N VAL A 97 22.39 -12.83 3.12
CA VAL A 97 22.93 -14.07 3.73
C VAL A 97 24.44 -14.17 3.56
N ARG A 98 24.99 -13.80 2.39
CA ARG A 98 26.44 -13.81 2.13
C ARG A 98 27.17 -12.78 3.03
N ALA A 99 26.66 -11.57 3.10
CA ALA A 99 27.21 -10.54 3.99
C ALA A 99 27.24 -11.00 5.45
N ASN A 100 26.16 -11.63 5.93
CA ASN A 100 26.07 -12.12 7.30
C ASN A 100 26.95 -13.33 7.63
N LYS A 101 27.50 -14.05 6.64
CA LYS A 101 28.48 -15.11 6.86
C LYS A 101 29.84 -14.56 7.34
N HIS A 102 30.14 -13.34 6.99
CA HIS A 102 31.44 -12.70 7.27
C HIS A 102 31.34 -11.54 8.26
N THR A 103 30.12 -11.03 8.45
CA THR A 103 29.82 -9.89 9.30
C THR A 103 28.47 -10.09 10.00
N ASN A 104 28.19 -9.37 11.06
CA ASN A 104 26.90 -9.37 11.73
C ASN A 104 26.10 -8.09 11.39
N VAL A 105 26.12 -7.69 10.14
CA VAL A 105 25.54 -6.40 9.72
C VAL A 105 24.02 -6.41 9.50
N GLY A 106 23.38 -7.59 9.45
CA GLY A 106 21.96 -7.72 9.17
C GLY A 106 21.57 -7.39 7.72
N GLY A 107 20.36 -6.96 7.45
CA GLY A 107 19.96 -6.62 6.09
C GLY A 107 18.49 -6.29 5.84
N HIS A 108 17.61 -6.38 6.83
CA HIS A 108 16.17 -6.05 6.73
C HIS A 108 15.43 -6.71 5.54
N ILE A 109 15.81 -7.94 5.21
CA ILE A 109 15.27 -8.65 4.04
C ILE A 109 13.74 -8.83 4.11
N ALA A 110 13.17 -8.97 5.31
CA ALA A 110 11.73 -9.14 5.48
C ALA A 110 10.93 -7.87 5.12
N SER A 111 11.50 -6.69 5.35
CA SER A 111 10.89 -5.42 4.94
C SER A 111 10.84 -5.30 3.42
N PHE A 112 11.94 -5.64 2.74
CA PHE A 112 11.94 -5.72 1.28
C PHE A 112 10.98 -6.79 0.77
N ALA A 113 10.98 -7.99 1.34
CA ALA A 113 10.10 -9.08 0.91
C ALA A 113 8.61 -8.68 0.96
N SER A 114 8.22 -7.85 1.92
CA SER A 114 6.85 -7.31 2.00
C SER A 114 6.55 -6.28 0.91
N ALA A 115 7.52 -5.49 0.48
CA ALA A 115 7.34 -4.40 -0.49
C ALA A 115 7.75 -4.77 -1.94
N ALA A 116 8.29 -5.96 -2.16
CA ALA A 116 8.94 -6.34 -3.42
C ALA A 116 8.05 -6.14 -4.65
N ALA A 117 6.79 -6.60 -4.61
CA ALA A 117 5.86 -6.43 -5.73
C ALA A 117 5.51 -4.96 -5.99
N LEU A 118 5.43 -4.13 -4.92
CA LEU A 118 5.19 -2.69 -5.04
C LEU A 118 6.31 -2.00 -5.85
N TYR A 119 7.56 -2.38 -5.59
CA TYR A 119 8.71 -1.85 -6.34
C TYR A 119 8.76 -2.38 -7.76
N ASP A 120 8.53 -3.68 -7.96
CA ASP A 120 8.63 -4.29 -9.29
C ASP A 120 7.61 -3.70 -10.27
N VAL A 121 6.37 -3.50 -9.85
CA VAL A 121 5.34 -2.84 -10.68
C VAL A 121 5.72 -1.38 -10.96
N GLY A 122 6.27 -0.66 -9.98
CA GLY A 122 6.77 0.70 -10.17
C GLY A 122 7.87 0.79 -11.23
N PHE A 123 8.89 -0.06 -11.12
CA PHE A 123 9.99 -0.13 -12.07
C PHE A 123 9.56 -0.59 -13.48
N SER A 124 8.60 -1.50 -13.56
CA SER A 124 8.22 -2.11 -14.84
C SER A 124 7.26 -1.25 -15.65
N HIS A 125 6.38 -0.47 -14.97
CA HIS A 125 5.26 0.15 -15.67
C HIS A 125 5.08 1.66 -15.45
N PHE A 126 5.66 2.24 -14.39
CA PHE A 126 5.30 3.61 -14.02
C PHE A 126 6.47 4.58 -13.94
N TRP A 127 7.61 4.17 -13.38
CA TRP A 127 8.67 5.12 -13.09
C TRP A 127 9.48 5.47 -14.33
N LYS A 128 9.56 6.76 -14.60
CA LYS A 128 10.29 7.33 -15.73
C LYS A 128 11.75 7.48 -15.40
N SER A 129 12.62 7.07 -16.32
CA SER A 129 14.06 7.30 -16.18
C SER A 129 14.45 8.75 -16.41
N ILE A 130 15.67 9.11 -16.01
CA ILE A 130 16.21 10.48 -16.21
C ILE A 130 16.27 10.87 -17.69
N ASN A 131 16.34 9.90 -18.59
CA ASN A 131 16.37 10.14 -20.05
C ASN A 131 14.99 10.40 -20.66
N HIS A 132 13.91 10.36 -19.88
CA HIS A 132 12.59 10.77 -20.35
C HIS A 132 12.59 12.26 -20.68
N GLU A 133 11.82 12.67 -21.68
CA GLU A 133 11.77 14.06 -22.19
C GLU A 133 11.46 15.11 -21.11
N THR A 134 10.69 14.74 -20.08
CA THR A 134 10.36 15.60 -18.94
C THR A 134 11.31 15.40 -17.75
N GLY A 135 12.34 14.56 -17.88
CA GLY A 135 13.20 14.08 -16.81
C GLY A 135 12.57 12.90 -16.04
N GLY A 136 13.36 12.25 -15.18
CA GLY A 136 12.92 11.09 -14.41
C GLY A 136 12.00 11.43 -13.25
N ASP A 137 11.20 10.46 -12.83
CA ASP A 137 10.51 10.53 -11.56
C ASP A 137 11.49 10.52 -10.38
N LEU A 138 11.04 11.02 -9.25
CA LEU A 138 11.85 11.11 -8.03
C LEU A 138 11.29 10.11 -7.01
N ILE A 139 12.13 9.16 -6.57
CA ILE A 139 11.69 8.06 -5.73
C ILE A 139 12.42 8.09 -4.39
N PHE A 140 11.68 8.29 -3.33
CA PHE A 140 12.14 8.13 -1.96
C PHE A 140 11.88 6.68 -1.54
N PHE A 141 12.85 5.80 -1.76
CA PHE A 141 12.77 4.40 -1.36
C PHE A 141 12.83 4.26 0.16
N GLN A 142 12.02 3.39 0.73
CA GLN A 142 12.15 3.06 2.15
C GLN A 142 13.55 2.48 2.41
N GLY A 143 14.28 3.06 3.34
CA GLY A 143 15.67 2.68 3.62
C GLY A 143 15.85 1.18 3.94
N HIS A 144 14.89 0.59 4.65
CA HIS A 144 14.87 -0.83 5.00
C HIS A 144 14.65 -1.78 3.81
N SER A 145 14.28 -1.27 2.64
CA SER A 145 13.98 -2.09 1.46
C SER A 145 15.08 -2.05 0.39
N VAL A 146 16.22 -1.42 0.66
CA VAL A 146 17.33 -1.30 -0.28
C VAL A 146 17.86 -2.62 -0.85
N PRO A 147 17.82 -3.79 -0.16
CA PRO A 147 18.32 -5.04 -0.74
C PRO A 147 17.67 -5.35 -2.09
N GLY A 148 16.38 -5.05 -2.26
CA GLY A 148 15.70 -5.24 -3.53
C GLY A 148 16.12 -4.29 -4.63
N VAL A 149 16.38 -3.02 -4.28
CA VAL A 149 16.85 -2.03 -5.26
C VAL A 149 18.25 -2.39 -5.76
N TYR A 150 19.14 -2.80 -4.86
CA TYR A 150 20.48 -3.29 -5.23
C TYR A 150 20.42 -4.55 -6.07
N SER A 151 19.59 -5.52 -5.68
CA SER A 151 19.41 -6.76 -6.46
C SER A 151 18.93 -6.47 -7.88
N ARG A 152 17.95 -5.58 -8.05
CA ARG A 152 17.48 -5.18 -9.38
C ARG A 152 18.58 -4.47 -10.17
N ALA A 153 19.32 -3.56 -9.56
CA ALA A 153 20.43 -2.86 -10.19
C ALA A 153 21.57 -3.83 -10.63
N TYR A 154 21.85 -4.83 -9.80
CA TYR A 154 22.79 -5.91 -10.15
C TYR A 154 22.33 -6.68 -11.38
N MET A 155 21.07 -7.12 -11.42
CA MET A 155 20.52 -7.81 -12.59
C MET A 155 20.53 -6.95 -13.87
N LEU A 156 20.49 -5.63 -13.74
CA LEU A 156 20.64 -4.67 -14.84
C LEU A 156 22.10 -4.37 -15.20
N GLY A 157 23.08 -5.05 -14.57
CA GLY A 157 24.50 -4.85 -14.80
C GLY A 157 25.07 -3.53 -14.25
N ARG A 158 24.35 -2.84 -13.36
CA ARG A 158 24.79 -1.58 -12.74
C ARG A 158 25.65 -1.76 -11.49
N LEU A 159 25.62 -2.95 -10.91
CA LEU A 159 26.45 -3.34 -9.75
C LEU A 159 27.20 -4.62 -10.07
N THR A 160 28.38 -4.78 -9.48
CA THR A 160 29.27 -5.95 -9.64
C THR A 160 29.08 -6.95 -8.51
N ASP A 161 29.60 -8.19 -8.70
CA ASP A 161 29.64 -9.21 -7.65
C ASP A 161 30.38 -8.72 -6.43
N ASP A 162 31.53 -8.08 -6.60
CA ASP A 162 32.33 -7.52 -5.49
C ASP A 162 31.56 -6.47 -4.70
N GLN A 163 30.78 -5.61 -5.37
CA GLN A 163 29.94 -4.63 -4.69
C GLN A 163 28.83 -5.30 -3.88
N MET A 164 28.18 -6.33 -4.44
CA MET A 164 27.13 -7.08 -3.75
C MET A 164 27.68 -7.85 -2.55
N ASP A 165 28.88 -8.44 -2.66
CA ASP A 165 29.53 -9.18 -1.57
C ASP A 165 29.97 -8.27 -0.42
N ASN A 166 30.21 -6.99 -0.69
CA ASN A 166 30.56 -5.97 0.29
C ASN A 166 29.36 -5.12 0.71
N PHE A 167 28.15 -5.69 0.71
CA PHE A 167 26.96 -5.01 1.22
C PHE A 167 27.13 -4.61 2.69
N ARG A 168 26.80 -3.36 3.02
CA ARG A 168 26.95 -2.77 4.36
C ARG A 168 28.39 -2.68 4.90
N GLN A 169 29.35 -2.57 4.00
CA GLN A 169 30.79 -2.41 4.36
C GLN A 169 31.32 -1.08 3.85
N GLU A 170 30.53 -0.05 3.87
CA GLU A 170 30.86 1.30 3.42
C GLU A 170 32.01 1.96 4.22
N THR A 171 32.20 1.56 5.48
CA THR A 171 33.30 2.07 6.32
C THR A 171 34.67 1.68 5.80
N ASP A 172 34.77 0.59 5.07
CA ASP A 172 36.00 0.10 4.47
C ASP A 172 36.27 0.72 3.08
N GLY A 173 35.41 1.64 2.65
CA GLY A 173 35.48 2.29 1.34
C GLY A 173 35.21 1.32 0.17
N LYS A 174 34.59 0.18 0.46
CA LYS A 174 34.26 -0.87 -0.49
C LYS A 174 32.76 -1.16 -0.47
N GLY A 175 32.26 -1.66 -1.58
CA GLY A 175 30.90 -2.14 -1.65
C GLY A 175 29.83 -1.07 -1.73
N ILE A 176 28.63 -1.42 -1.27
CA ILE A 176 27.44 -0.61 -1.36
C ILE A 176 26.90 -0.24 0.03
N SER A 177 26.30 0.93 0.13
CA SER A 177 25.88 1.50 1.41
C SER A 177 24.73 0.71 2.06
N SER A 178 24.70 0.74 3.39
CA SER A 178 23.66 0.11 4.21
C SER A 178 22.26 0.60 3.86
N TYR A 179 22.16 1.90 3.49
CA TYR A 179 20.90 2.59 3.21
C TYR A 179 21.11 3.59 2.07
N PRO A 180 20.04 4.18 1.50
CA PRO A 180 20.18 5.26 0.53
C PRO A 180 21.05 6.40 1.07
N HIS A 181 22.19 6.60 0.47
CA HIS A 181 23.18 7.57 0.94
C HIS A 181 23.84 8.27 -0.26
N PRO A 182 23.35 9.46 -0.65
CA PRO A 182 23.84 10.18 -1.84
C PRO A 182 25.32 10.54 -1.81
N TRP A 183 25.93 10.74 -0.62
CA TRP A 183 27.37 11.05 -0.52
C TRP A 183 28.27 9.83 -0.68
N LEU A 184 27.80 8.65 -0.28
CA LEU A 184 28.55 7.41 -0.46
C LEU A 184 28.37 6.81 -1.86
N MET A 185 27.19 7.01 -2.45
CA MET A 185 26.85 6.52 -3.77
C MET A 185 26.14 7.62 -4.60
N PRO A 186 26.83 8.70 -5.00
CA PRO A 186 26.23 9.89 -5.63
C PRO A 186 25.62 9.60 -7.00
N ASP A 187 26.14 8.63 -7.73
CA ASP A 187 25.61 8.22 -9.05
C ASP A 187 24.49 7.19 -8.95
N PHE A 188 24.11 6.79 -7.74
CA PHE A 188 23.10 5.77 -7.49
C PHE A 188 21.91 6.32 -6.71
N TRP A 189 22.14 7.00 -5.58
CA TRP A 189 21.09 7.51 -4.71
C TRP A 189 20.90 9.01 -4.85
N GLN A 190 19.64 9.44 -4.97
CA GLN A 190 19.28 10.87 -5.02
C GLN A 190 18.91 11.41 -3.63
N PHE A 191 18.30 10.60 -2.77
CA PHE A 191 17.77 11.02 -1.49
C PHE A 191 18.20 10.11 -0.35
N PRO A 192 18.53 10.67 0.83
CA PRO A 192 18.75 9.88 2.04
C PRO A 192 17.40 9.56 2.69
N THR A 193 17.11 8.29 2.95
CA THR A 193 15.82 7.84 3.47
C THR A 193 15.92 6.91 4.66
N VAL A 194 17.09 6.82 5.31
CA VAL A 194 17.30 5.91 6.43
C VAL A 194 16.60 6.37 7.70
N SER A 195 16.62 7.67 7.98
CA SER A 195 15.93 8.22 9.15
C SER A 195 14.43 8.21 8.88
N MET A 196 13.72 7.36 9.62
CA MET A 196 12.28 7.23 9.49
C MET A 196 11.59 8.58 9.70
N GLY A 197 10.58 8.85 8.88
CA GLY A 197 9.85 10.12 8.86
C GLY A 197 10.49 11.21 7.99
N LEU A 198 11.81 11.27 7.83
CA LEU A 198 12.45 12.31 7.03
C LEU A 198 12.24 12.13 5.52
N GLY A 199 12.15 10.89 5.02
CA GLY A 199 11.85 10.62 3.62
C GLY A 199 10.49 11.21 3.18
N PRO A 200 9.40 10.91 3.88
CA PRO A 200 8.08 11.46 3.58
C PRO A 200 8.02 12.98 3.56
N ILE A 201 8.52 13.64 4.61
CA ILE A 201 8.48 15.11 4.69
C ILE A 201 9.31 15.75 3.57
N GLN A 202 10.50 15.20 3.28
CA GLN A 202 11.31 15.67 2.16
C GLN A 202 10.60 15.49 0.82
N ALA A 203 9.91 14.38 0.61
CA ALA A 203 9.14 14.14 -0.62
C ALA A 203 8.02 15.17 -0.82
N ILE A 204 7.33 15.57 0.26
CA ILE A 204 6.33 16.66 0.22
C ILE A 204 6.98 17.97 -0.23
N TYR A 205 8.08 18.37 0.40
CA TYR A 205 8.78 19.60 0.03
C TYR A 205 9.39 19.53 -1.38
N GLN A 206 9.87 18.36 -1.81
CA GLN A 206 10.36 18.15 -3.17
C GLN A 206 9.24 18.34 -4.20
N ALA A 207 8.08 17.73 -3.99
CA ALA A 207 6.92 17.86 -4.87
C ALA A 207 6.45 19.32 -4.96
N ARG A 208 6.40 19.99 -3.80
CA ARG A 208 6.07 21.42 -3.69
C ARG A 208 7.06 22.30 -4.47
N PHE A 209 8.36 22.05 -4.29
CA PHE A 209 9.41 22.82 -4.96
C PHE A 209 9.38 22.63 -6.48
N MET A 210 9.09 21.42 -6.96
CA MET A 210 8.91 21.18 -8.40
C MET A 210 7.77 22.02 -8.97
N LYS A 211 6.61 22.08 -8.31
CA LYS A 211 5.49 22.95 -8.73
C LYS A 211 5.85 24.43 -8.68
N TYR A 212 6.61 24.85 -7.67
CA TYR A 212 7.10 26.23 -7.58
C TYR A 212 8.00 26.57 -8.77
N LEU A 213 8.97 25.73 -9.11
CA LEU A 213 9.86 25.96 -10.27
C LEU A 213 9.08 26.02 -11.59
N ASP A 214 8.10 25.13 -11.76
CA ASP A 214 7.25 25.10 -12.95
C ASP A 214 6.41 26.36 -13.07
N SER A 215 5.75 26.77 -11.99
CA SER A 215 4.93 27.99 -11.94
C SER A 215 5.73 29.28 -12.18
N ARG A 216 7.03 29.25 -11.87
CA ARG A 216 7.97 30.37 -12.12
C ARG A 216 8.61 30.31 -13.52
N GLY A 217 8.34 29.26 -14.28
CA GLY A 217 9.00 29.05 -15.58
C GLY A 217 10.51 28.77 -15.50
N LEU A 218 11.01 28.37 -14.31
CA LEU A 218 12.42 28.07 -14.07
C LEU A 218 12.80 26.64 -14.45
N ALA A 219 11.86 25.71 -14.39
CA ALA A 219 11.99 24.36 -14.87
C ALA A 219 10.62 23.81 -15.27
N LYS A 220 10.59 22.90 -16.26
CA LYS A 220 9.36 22.19 -16.62
C LYS A 220 9.24 20.93 -15.75
N ALA A 221 8.24 20.88 -14.88
CA ALA A 221 7.94 19.68 -14.10
C ALA A 221 7.25 18.61 -14.96
N GLY A 222 6.44 19.04 -15.93
CA GLY A 222 5.67 18.13 -16.79
C GLY A 222 4.75 17.22 -15.96
N ASP A 223 4.74 15.95 -16.31
CA ASP A 223 3.97 14.90 -15.62
C ASP A 223 4.81 14.08 -14.63
N ARG A 224 6.01 14.55 -14.29
CA ARG A 224 6.90 13.92 -13.32
C ARG A 224 6.22 13.78 -11.96
N LYS A 225 6.42 12.62 -11.34
CA LYS A 225 5.92 12.33 -10.00
C LYS A 225 7.05 12.25 -8.98
N VAL A 226 6.71 12.57 -7.76
CA VAL A 226 7.49 12.26 -6.56
C VAL A 226 6.80 11.12 -5.85
N TRP A 227 7.51 10.02 -5.65
CA TRP A 227 7.03 8.84 -4.94
C TRP A 227 7.75 8.70 -3.62
N ALA A 228 7.03 8.40 -2.56
CA ALA A 228 7.63 8.07 -1.27
C ALA A 228 7.07 6.75 -0.74
N PHE A 229 7.99 5.84 -0.38
CA PHE A 229 7.68 4.55 0.20
C PHE A 229 7.96 4.56 1.69
N LEU A 230 6.95 4.25 2.48
CA LEU A 230 6.98 4.25 3.94
C LEU A 230 6.57 2.87 4.48
N GLY A 231 7.05 2.54 5.69
CA GLY A 231 6.43 1.50 6.50
C GLY A 231 5.26 2.07 7.31
N ASP A 232 4.30 1.20 7.66
CA ASP A 232 3.19 1.58 8.54
C ASP A 232 3.66 1.98 9.96
N GLY A 233 4.69 1.33 10.49
CA GLY A 233 5.33 1.75 11.75
C GLY A 233 6.08 3.09 11.66
N GLU A 234 6.53 3.48 10.47
CA GLU A 234 7.19 4.77 10.24
C GLU A 234 6.22 5.96 10.38
N THR A 235 4.93 5.72 10.25
CA THR A 235 3.92 6.78 10.41
C THR A 235 3.75 7.26 11.85
N ASP A 236 4.33 6.58 12.82
CA ASP A 236 4.39 7.08 14.20
C ASP A 236 5.45 8.18 14.41
N GLU A 237 6.36 8.34 13.45
CA GLU A 237 7.30 9.46 13.47
C GLU A 237 6.56 10.76 13.12
N VAL A 238 6.77 11.79 13.93
CA VAL A 238 6.07 13.09 13.77
C VAL A 238 6.27 13.67 12.38
N GLU A 239 7.45 13.53 11.81
CA GLU A 239 7.82 14.04 10.50
C GLU A 239 7.04 13.34 9.37
N SER A 240 6.67 12.08 9.53
CA SER A 240 5.91 11.34 8.51
C SER A 240 4.56 12.00 8.21
N LEU A 241 3.89 12.54 9.21
CA LEU A 241 2.56 13.15 9.11
C LEU A 241 2.61 14.68 9.18
N GLY A 242 3.74 15.27 9.55
CA GLY A 242 3.86 16.69 9.91
C GLY A 242 3.49 17.68 8.80
N ALA A 243 3.57 17.30 7.54
CA ALA A 243 3.30 18.20 6.41
C ALA A 243 2.16 17.73 5.48
N ILE A 244 1.42 16.67 5.84
CA ILE A 244 0.36 16.13 4.97
C ILE A 244 -0.76 17.14 4.72
N GLY A 245 -1.13 17.95 5.73
CA GLY A 245 -2.12 19.01 5.57
C GLY A 245 -1.69 20.11 4.60
N MET A 246 -0.37 20.42 4.53
CA MET A 246 0.17 21.33 3.53
C MET A 246 0.07 20.74 2.12
N ALA A 247 0.43 19.48 1.96
CA ALA A 247 0.38 18.79 0.67
C ALA A 247 -1.05 18.78 0.09
N GLY A 248 -2.05 18.48 0.92
CA GLY A 248 -3.47 18.51 0.51
C GLY A 248 -3.93 19.93 0.15
N ARG A 249 -3.67 20.92 1.00
CA ARG A 249 -4.04 22.33 0.77
C ARG A 249 -3.43 22.89 -0.52
N GLU A 250 -2.17 22.55 -0.82
CA GLU A 250 -1.48 23.00 -2.04
C GLU A 250 -1.76 22.11 -3.25
N LYS A 251 -2.61 21.08 -3.09
CA LYS A 251 -3.03 20.18 -4.16
C LYS A 251 -1.86 19.58 -4.94
N LEU A 252 -0.90 18.98 -4.20
CA LEU A 252 0.32 18.42 -4.79
C LEU A 252 0.02 17.12 -5.55
N ASP A 253 -0.67 17.18 -6.66
CA ASP A 253 -1.05 16.01 -7.48
C ASP A 253 0.12 15.35 -8.22
N ASN A 254 1.31 15.89 -8.07
CA ASN A 254 2.57 15.27 -8.46
C ASN A 254 3.21 14.41 -7.36
N LEU A 255 2.53 14.21 -6.22
CA LEU A 255 3.02 13.44 -5.06
C LEU A 255 2.20 12.16 -4.86
N VAL A 256 2.89 11.02 -4.71
CA VAL A 256 2.30 9.72 -4.40
C VAL A 256 3.02 9.11 -3.21
N PHE A 257 2.28 8.83 -2.14
CA PHE A 257 2.76 8.02 -1.02
C PHE A 257 2.28 6.58 -1.17
N VAL A 258 3.17 5.63 -0.90
CA VAL A 258 2.86 4.20 -0.83
C VAL A 258 3.26 3.70 0.55
N ILE A 259 2.29 3.41 1.40
CA ILE A 259 2.55 2.87 2.73
C ILE A 259 2.44 1.35 2.67
N ASN A 260 3.57 0.70 2.94
CA ASN A 260 3.67 -0.75 3.06
C ASN A 260 3.14 -1.19 4.43
N CYS A 261 1.84 -1.53 4.48
CA CYS A 261 1.14 -1.92 5.69
C CYS A 261 1.32 -3.43 5.94
N ASN A 262 2.50 -3.80 6.44
CA ASN A 262 2.79 -5.18 6.82
C ASN A 262 2.38 -5.51 8.26
N LEU A 263 1.87 -4.53 9.00
CA LEU A 263 1.27 -4.58 10.33
C LEU A 263 2.24 -4.91 11.47
N GLN A 264 3.57 -4.95 11.21
CA GLN A 264 4.57 -5.38 12.18
C GLN A 264 5.68 -4.35 12.40
N ARG A 265 6.01 -4.15 13.69
CA ARG A 265 7.25 -3.52 14.18
C ARG A 265 8.27 -4.59 14.57
N LEU A 266 9.40 -4.15 15.15
CA LEU A 266 10.43 -5.01 15.74
C LEU A 266 9.88 -5.94 16.82
N ASP A 267 9.05 -5.41 17.69
CA ASP A 267 8.61 -6.00 18.96
C ASP A 267 7.16 -6.47 18.96
N GLY A 268 6.46 -6.30 17.83
CA GLY A 268 5.06 -6.74 17.76
C GLY A 268 4.24 -6.06 16.66
N PRO A 269 2.91 -6.06 16.79
CA PRO A 269 2.03 -5.39 15.84
C PRO A 269 2.13 -3.87 15.94
N VAL A 270 1.96 -3.17 14.80
CA VAL A 270 1.87 -1.69 14.76
C VAL A 270 0.65 -1.24 15.55
N ARG A 271 -0.49 -1.92 15.37
CA ARG A 271 -1.71 -1.74 16.17
C ARG A 271 -2.23 -3.11 16.58
N GLY A 272 -2.22 -3.41 17.88
CA GLY A 272 -2.74 -4.68 18.38
C GLY A 272 -4.27 -4.76 18.30
N ASN A 273 -4.95 -3.73 18.78
CA ASN A 273 -6.40 -3.66 18.94
C ASN A 273 -7.09 -2.71 17.94
N GLY A 274 -6.35 -2.19 16.97
CA GLY A 274 -6.85 -1.29 15.93
C GLY A 274 -6.59 -1.81 14.52
N LYS A 275 -6.81 -0.93 13.55
CA LYS A 275 -6.48 -1.15 12.14
C LYS A 275 -5.73 0.07 11.62
N ILE A 276 -4.41 -0.03 11.46
CA ILE A 276 -3.56 1.07 11.01
C ILE A 276 -4.01 1.65 9.65
N ILE A 277 -4.46 0.80 8.74
CA ILE A 277 -4.98 1.22 7.43
C ILE A 277 -6.19 2.17 7.59
N GLN A 278 -7.08 1.87 8.53
CA GLN A 278 -8.26 2.71 8.78
C GLN A 278 -7.89 4.02 9.49
N GLU A 279 -6.93 4.01 10.40
CA GLU A 279 -6.41 5.21 11.05
C GLU A 279 -5.79 6.15 10.00
N LEU A 280 -4.88 5.63 9.18
CA LEU A 280 -4.21 6.41 8.12
C LEU A 280 -5.20 6.87 7.04
N GLU A 281 -6.20 6.06 6.68
CA GLU A 281 -7.27 6.51 5.77
C GLU A 281 -7.95 7.76 6.30
N SER A 282 -8.31 7.79 7.58
CA SER A 282 -8.99 8.93 8.21
C SER A 282 -8.11 10.18 8.22
N GLU A 283 -6.85 10.05 8.61
CA GLU A 283 -5.91 11.15 8.73
C GLU A 283 -5.63 11.81 7.37
N PHE A 284 -5.34 11.02 6.35
CA PHE A 284 -5.03 11.54 5.02
C PHE A 284 -6.25 12.08 4.29
N ARG A 285 -7.43 11.45 4.44
CA ARG A 285 -8.68 12.02 3.91
C ARG A 285 -8.99 13.36 4.57
N GLY A 286 -8.83 13.45 5.90
CA GLY A 286 -8.98 14.70 6.64
C GLY A 286 -8.01 15.80 6.21
N ALA A 287 -6.82 15.41 5.74
CA ALA A 287 -5.82 16.31 5.16
C ALA A 287 -6.05 16.66 3.67
N GLY A 288 -7.12 16.15 3.04
CA GLY A 288 -7.46 16.45 1.64
C GLY A 288 -6.71 15.63 0.60
N TRP A 289 -6.25 14.43 0.96
CA TRP A 289 -5.61 13.49 0.04
C TRP A 289 -6.62 12.56 -0.62
N ASN A 290 -6.33 12.18 -1.86
CA ASN A 290 -6.92 11.00 -2.49
C ASN A 290 -6.33 9.74 -1.84
N VAL A 291 -7.18 8.86 -1.28
CA VAL A 291 -6.73 7.65 -0.59
C VAL A 291 -7.22 6.40 -1.32
N ILE A 292 -6.28 5.55 -1.70
CA ILE A 292 -6.54 4.27 -2.37
C ILE A 292 -6.11 3.14 -1.43
N LYS A 293 -7.07 2.34 -0.99
CA LYS A 293 -6.78 1.12 -0.22
C LYS A 293 -6.56 -0.06 -1.15
N LEU A 294 -5.51 -0.80 -0.88
CA LEU A 294 -5.06 -1.99 -1.60
C LEU A 294 -4.92 -3.14 -0.59
N VAL A 295 -6.05 -3.71 -0.18
CA VAL A 295 -6.12 -4.62 0.97
C VAL A 295 -6.08 -6.08 0.56
N TRP A 296 -6.86 -6.46 -0.46
CA TRP A 296 -7.08 -7.84 -0.85
C TRP A 296 -6.64 -8.12 -2.27
N GLY A 297 -5.99 -9.28 -2.48
CA GLY A 297 -5.57 -9.76 -3.79
C GLY A 297 -6.72 -10.33 -4.61
N THR A 298 -6.45 -10.67 -5.87
CA THR A 298 -7.45 -11.14 -6.85
C THR A 298 -8.22 -12.38 -6.40
N HIS A 299 -7.62 -13.28 -5.62
CA HIS A 299 -8.31 -14.47 -5.12
C HIS A 299 -9.52 -14.16 -4.24
N TRP A 300 -9.57 -12.99 -3.61
CA TRP A 300 -10.71 -12.54 -2.81
C TRP A 300 -11.89 -12.08 -3.67
N ASP A 301 -11.68 -11.73 -4.93
CA ASP A 301 -12.76 -11.21 -5.78
C ASP A 301 -13.89 -12.23 -5.96
N ALA A 302 -13.56 -13.52 -6.08
CA ALA A 302 -14.56 -14.59 -6.16
C ALA A 302 -15.40 -14.70 -4.88
N LEU A 303 -14.78 -14.52 -3.71
CA LEU A 303 -15.48 -14.54 -2.42
C LEU A 303 -16.40 -13.31 -2.26
N PHE A 304 -15.96 -12.13 -2.68
CA PHE A 304 -16.82 -10.93 -2.69
C PHE A 304 -18.02 -11.09 -3.64
N GLN A 305 -17.85 -11.77 -4.78
CA GLN A 305 -18.96 -12.08 -5.68
C GLN A 305 -19.98 -13.06 -5.06
N ARG A 306 -19.51 -14.02 -4.23
CA ARG A 306 -20.37 -14.95 -3.49
C ARG A 306 -21.09 -14.28 -2.32
N ASP A 307 -20.51 -13.25 -1.73
CA ASP A 307 -20.99 -12.54 -0.53
C ASP A 307 -22.15 -11.57 -0.83
N LYS A 308 -23.31 -12.11 -1.22
CA LYS A 308 -24.50 -11.29 -1.53
C LYS A 308 -25.09 -10.58 -0.31
N LYS A 309 -24.80 -11.02 0.90
CA LYS A 309 -25.34 -10.48 2.16
C LYS A 309 -24.35 -9.54 2.86
N GLY A 310 -23.12 -9.35 2.34
CA GLY A 310 -22.10 -8.49 2.93
C GLY A 310 -21.51 -9.02 4.25
N ILE A 311 -21.71 -10.30 4.57
CA ILE A 311 -21.22 -10.89 5.82
C ILE A 311 -19.69 -10.98 5.87
N LEU A 312 -19.04 -11.23 4.72
CA LEU A 312 -17.59 -11.23 4.59
C LEU A 312 -17.01 -9.84 4.83
N LYS A 313 -17.60 -8.81 4.21
CA LYS A 313 -17.19 -7.42 4.42
C LYS A 313 -17.36 -7.00 5.87
N LYS A 314 -18.48 -7.39 6.51
CA LYS A 314 -18.72 -7.15 7.94
C LYS A 314 -17.64 -7.82 8.78
N ARG A 315 -17.34 -9.10 8.54
CA ARG A 315 -16.27 -9.83 9.24
C ARG A 315 -14.92 -9.14 9.12
N MET A 316 -14.57 -8.66 7.93
CA MET A 316 -13.33 -7.90 7.70
C MET A 316 -13.28 -6.59 8.48
N MET A 317 -14.41 -5.94 8.72
CA MET A 317 -14.49 -4.73 9.53
C MET A 317 -14.37 -5.00 11.04
N GLU A 318 -14.80 -6.17 11.53
CA GLU A 318 -14.74 -6.55 12.94
C GLU A 318 -13.31 -6.85 13.42
N LEU A 319 -12.51 -7.49 12.58
CA LEU A 319 -11.17 -7.95 12.90
C LEU A 319 -10.17 -6.80 13.08
N CYS A 320 -9.25 -6.95 14.03
CA CYS A 320 -8.11 -6.04 14.22
C CYS A 320 -6.81 -6.57 13.58
N ASP A 321 -5.77 -5.73 13.53
CA ASP A 321 -4.50 -6.06 12.89
C ASP A 321 -3.78 -7.24 13.57
N GLY A 322 -3.88 -7.37 14.91
CA GLY A 322 -3.31 -8.51 15.63
C GLY A 322 -3.93 -9.86 15.24
N GLU A 323 -5.25 -9.88 14.96
CA GLU A 323 -5.92 -11.08 14.46
C GLU A 323 -5.48 -11.40 13.02
N TYR A 324 -5.37 -10.40 12.13
CA TYR A 324 -4.88 -10.60 10.77
C TYR A 324 -3.46 -11.15 10.72
N GLN A 325 -2.59 -10.75 11.64
CA GLN A 325 -1.24 -11.31 11.78
C GLN A 325 -1.30 -12.77 12.24
N THR A 326 -2.15 -13.06 13.23
CA THR A 326 -2.34 -14.41 13.77
C THR A 326 -2.80 -15.37 12.69
N PHE A 327 -3.75 -14.98 11.84
CA PHE A 327 -4.22 -15.82 10.73
C PHE A 327 -3.09 -16.20 9.77
N LYS A 328 -2.17 -15.31 9.51
CA LYS A 328 -1.05 -15.62 8.59
C LYS A 328 0.06 -16.43 9.27
N ALA A 329 0.27 -16.25 10.57
CA ALA A 329 1.23 -17.02 11.36
C ALA A 329 0.75 -18.46 11.66
N LYS A 330 -0.52 -18.77 11.42
CA LYS A 330 -1.14 -20.09 11.58
C LYS A 330 -1.32 -20.78 10.22
N ASN A 331 -2.09 -21.85 10.17
CA ASN A 331 -2.39 -22.62 8.96
C ASN A 331 -3.82 -22.36 8.44
N GLY A 332 -4.14 -22.94 7.28
CA GLY A 332 -5.44 -22.78 6.65
C GLY A 332 -6.62 -23.32 7.45
N ALA A 333 -6.44 -24.42 8.18
CA ALA A 333 -7.47 -24.95 9.08
C ALA A 333 -7.83 -23.94 10.17
N TYR A 334 -6.83 -23.27 10.76
CA TYR A 334 -7.04 -22.21 11.73
C TYR A 334 -7.78 -21.02 11.14
N VAL A 335 -7.42 -20.61 9.91
CA VAL A 335 -8.10 -19.52 9.20
C VAL A 335 -9.55 -19.87 8.91
N ARG A 336 -9.83 -21.10 8.46
CA ARG A 336 -11.20 -21.59 8.23
C ARG A 336 -12.04 -21.57 9.50
N GLU A 337 -11.46 -21.98 10.63
CA GLU A 337 -12.18 -22.03 11.90
C GLU A 337 -12.42 -20.66 12.50
N ASN A 338 -11.43 -19.73 12.43
CA ASN A 338 -11.43 -18.51 13.22
C ASN A 338 -11.76 -17.26 12.41
N PHE A 339 -11.39 -17.20 11.12
CA PHE A 339 -11.80 -16.10 10.23
C PHE A 339 -13.20 -16.36 9.66
N PHE A 340 -13.42 -17.57 9.08
CA PHE A 340 -14.72 -18.00 8.57
C PHE A 340 -15.54 -18.70 9.67
N ASN A 341 -15.72 -18.00 10.80
CA ASN A 341 -16.16 -18.56 12.06
C ASN A 341 -17.69 -18.81 12.18
N THR A 342 -18.49 -18.40 11.19
CA THR A 342 -19.93 -18.70 11.14
C THR A 342 -20.26 -19.70 10.02
N PRO A 343 -21.41 -20.40 10.09
CA PRO A 343 -21.84 -21.31 9.01
C PRO A 343 -21.88 -20.62 7.64
N GLU A 344 -22.43 -19.41 7.58
CA GLU A 344 -22.58 -18.65 6.34
C GLU A 344 -21.22 -18.22 5.75
N LEU A 345 -20.26 -17.84 6.60
CA LEU A 345 -18.90 -17.54 6.15
C LEU A 345 -18.17 -18.80 5.66
N ARG A 346 -18.35 -19.95 6.33
CA ARG A 346 -17.77 -21.23 5.90
C ARG A 346 -18.30 -21.70 4.57
N GLU A 347 -19.56 -21.43 4.29
CA GLU A 347 -20.18 -21.77 2.99
C GLU A 347 -19.45 -21.07 1.82
N LEU A 348 -18.95 -19.84 2.00
CA LEU A 348 -18.20 -19.11 0.97
C LEU A 348 -16.93 -19.85 0.49
N VAL A 349 -16.33 -20.68 1.35
CA VAL A 349 -15.10 -21.43 1.12
C VAL A 349 -15.29 -22.96 1.27
N ALA A 350 -16.52 -23.44 1.14
CA ALA A 350 -16.84 -24.86 1.34
C ALA A 350 -16.16 -25.80 0.33
N ASP A 351 -15.97 -25.31 -0.88
CA ASP A 351 -15.32 -25.98 -2.01
C ASP A 351 -13.79 -25.78 -2.05
N TRP A 352 -13.20 -25.06 -1.11
CA TRP A 352 -11.79 -24.75 -1.06
C TRP A 352 -11.05 -25.65 -0.08
N THR A 353 -9.81 -25.98 -0.39
CA THR A 353 -8.89 -26.64 0.53
C THR A 353 -8.36 -25.64 1.59
N ASP A 354 -7.79 -26.16 2.68
CA ASP A 354 -7.15 -25.30 3.68
C ASP A 354 -5.94 -24.55 3.12
N ASP A 355 -5.21 -25.15 2.18
CA ASP A 355 -4.10 -24.48 1.50
C ASP A 355 -4.58 -23.31 0.63
N GLU A 356 -5.68 -23.45 -0.09
CA GLU A 356 -6.29 -22.36 -0.86
C GLU A 356 -6.75 -21.23 0.05
N VAL A 357 -7.38 -21.55 1.19
CA VAL A 357 -7.79 -20.57 2.20
C VAL A 357 -6.57 -19.84 2.79
N TRP A 358 -5.49 -20.55 3.07
CA TRP A 358 -4.26 -19.95 3.60
C TRP A 358 -3.56 -19.05 2.58
N ASN A 359 -3.63 -19.41 1.29
CA ASN A 359 -3.03 -18.69 0.18
C ASN A 359 -3.82 -17.46 -0.28
N LEU A 360 -4.96 -17.16 0.35
CA LEU A 360 -5.68 -15.90 0.14
C LEU A 360 -4.74 -14.70 0.40
N ASN A 361 -4.36 -14.01 -0.68
CA ASN A 361 -3.27 -13.06 -0.65
C ASN A 361 -3.74 -11.64 -0.30
N ARG A 362 -2.78 -10.77 0.08
CA ARG A 362 -2.99 -9.34 0.32
C ARG A 362 -2.79 -8.56 -0.97
N GLY A 363 -3.47 -7.41 -1.09
CA GLY A 363 -3.43 -6.58 -2.30
C GLY A 363 -2.04 -6.08 -2.66
N GLY A 364 -1.20 -5.76 -1.65
CA GLY A 364 0.18 -5.31 -1.86
C GLY A 364 1.16 -6.39 -2.37
N HIS A 365 0.69 -7.63 -2.59
CA HIS A 365 1.44 -8.72 -3.23
C HIS A 365 0.86 -9.12 -4.60
N ASP A 366 -0.17 -8.43 -5.05
CA ASP A 366 -0.90 -8.75 -6.28
C ASP A 366 -0.58 -7.69 -7.35
N ILE A 367 0.16 -8.09 -8.39
CA ILE A 367 0.63 -7.15 -9.43
C ILE A 367 -0.51 -6.46 -10.17
N PHE A 368 -1.65 -7.12 -10.36
CA PHE A 368 -2.82 -6.55 -11.04
C PHE A 368 -3.48 -5.46 -10.19
N LYS A 369 -3.61 -5.74 -8.88
CA LYS A 369 -4.17 -4.79 -7.92
C LYS A 369 -3.24 -3.60 -7.71
N ILE A 370 -1.91 -3.83 -7.64
CA ILE A 370 -0.90 -2.77 -7.53
C ILE A 370 -0.91 -1.88 -8.78
N PHE A 371 -0.90 -2.50 -9.97
CA PHE A 371 -0.98 -1.77 -11.23
C PHE A 371 -2.22 -0.87 -11.28
N THR A 372 -3.37 -1.40 -10.89
CA THR A 372 -4.63 -0.66 -10.82
C THR A 372 -4.51 0.57 -9.90
N ALA A 373 -3.96 0.40 -8.70
CA ALA A 373 -3.80 1.49 -7.74
C ALA A 373 -2.81 2.55 -8.25
N TYR A 374 -1.68 2.13 -8.84
CA TYR A 374 -0.68 3.06 -9.39
C TYR A 374 -1.22 3.80 -10.61
N ASN A 375 -1.94 3.12 -11.50
CA ASN A 375 -2.58 3.76 -12.64
C ASN A 375 -3.59 4.84 -12.20
N ALA A 376 -4.40 4.56 -11.19
CA ALA A 376 -5.30 5.57 -10.63
C ALA A 376 -4.54 6.74 -10.01
N ALA A 377 -3.44 6.46 -9.27
CA ALA A 377 -2.63 7.50 -8.62
C ALA A 377 -1.94 8.45 -9.60
N VAL A 378 -1.35 7.93 -10.67
CA VAL A 378 -0.64 8.79 -11.65
C VAL A 378 -1.58 9.65 -12.48
N ASN A 379 -2.81 9.19 -12.68
CA ASN A 379 -3.85 9.91 -13.43
C ASN A 379 -4.68 10.86 -12.57
N HIS A 380 -4.61 10.73 -11.23
CA HIS A 380 -5.35 11.62 -10.33
C HIS A 380 -4.82 13.05 -10.40
N LYS A 381 -5.75 14.02 -10.37
CA LYS A 381 -5.46 15.46 -10.42
C LYS A 381 -6.10 16.19 -9.24
N GLY A 382 -5.49 17.28 -8.84
CA GLY A 382 -6.04 18.19 -7.85
C GLY A 382 -5.80 17.81 -6.39
N ALA A 383 -5.20 16.64 -6.10
CA ALA A 383 -4.79 16.25 -4.74
C ALA A 383 -3.60 15.27 -4.78
N PRO A 384 -2.74 15.24 -3.75
CA PRO A 384 -1.77 14.17 -3.59
C PRO A 384 -2.48 12.84 -3.36
N THR A 385 -1.84 11.72 -3.73
CA THR A 385 -2.42 10.39 -3.57
C THR A 385 -1.66 9.57 -2.53
N LEU A 386 -2.42 8.93 -1.64
CA LEU A 386 -1.95 7.89 -0.74
C LEU A 386 -2.44 6.52 -1.20
N ILE A 387 -1.53 5.55 -1.26
CA ILE A 387 -1.85 4.13 -1.45
C ILE A 387 -1.53 3.38 -0.15
N LEU A 388 -2.53 2.80 0.48
CA LEU A 388 -2.41 1.94 1.66
C LEU A 388 -2.36 0.49 1.21
N ALA A 389 -1.16 -0.05 1.09
CA ALA A 389 -0.92 -1.39 0.56
C ALA A 389 -0.77 -2.40 1.69
N LYS A 390 -1.79 -3.23 1.91
CA LYS A 390 -1.71 -4.33 2.87
C LYS A 390 -0.79 -5.42 2.35
N THR A 391 0.21 -5.78 3.15
CA THR A 391 1.22 -6.80 2.83
C THR A 391 1.42 -7.77 4.00
N ILE A 392 2.37 -8.67 3.84
CA ILE A 392 2.81 -9.61 4.89
C ILE A 392 4.32 -9.43 5.03
N LYS A 393 4.79 -9.16 6.24
CA LYS A 393 6.23 -9.08 6.50
C LYS A 393 6.90 -10.42 6.24
N GLY A 394 8.03 -10.39 5.51
CA GLY A 394 8.72 -11.62 5.11
C GLY A 394 7.97 -12.47 4.10
N PHE A 395 7.06 -11.91 3.31
CA PHE A 395 6.29 -12.64 2.29
C PHE A 395 7.17 -13.48 1.38
N GLY A 396 6.85 -14.78 1.24
CA GLY A 396 7.60 -15.73 0.40
C GLY A 396 8.93 -16.20 1.00
N MET A 397 9.20 -15.92 2.28
CA MET A 397 10.36 -16.44 3.01
C MET A 397 10.08 -17.80 3.69
N GLY A 398 8.94 -18.41 3.39
CA GLY A 398 8.50 -19.69 3.94
C GLY A 398 7.93 -19.58 5.34
N GLN A 399 7.54 -20.75 5.89
CA GLN A 399 6.82 -20.84 7.16
C GLN A 399 7.55 -20.21 8.36
N SER A 400 8.88 -20.21 8.35
CA SER A 400 9.70 -19.62 9.43
C SER A 400 9.88 -18.11 9.29
N GLY A 401 9.60 -17.54 8.13
CA GLY A 401 9.85 -16.12 7.81
C GLY A 401 8.58 -15.28 7.69
N GLU A 402 7.51 -15.84 7.10
CA GLU A 402 6.28 -15.09 6.85
C GLU A 402 5.54 -14.74 8.15
N ALA A 403 5.26 -13.45 8.34
CA ALA A 403 4.55 -12.92 9.50
C ALA A 403 5.20 -13.25 10.86
N MET A 404 6.43 -13.72 10.89
CA MET A 404 7.14 -14.07 12.13
C MET A 404 8.05 -12.93 12.58
N ASN A 405 8.10 -12.66 13.88
CA ASN A 405 8.96 -11.61 14.44
C ASN A 405 10.44 -11.85 14.17
N ILE A 406 10.87 -13.12 14.11
CA ILE A 406 12.26 -13.50 13.81
C ILE A 406 12.75 -13.00 12.44
N SER A 407 11.85 -12.74 11.51
CA SER A 407 12.22 -12.25 10.18
C SER A 407 12.53 -10.75 10.12
N HIS A 408 12.44 -10.04 11.25
CA HIS A 408 12.70 -8.60 11.29
C HIS A 408 14.20 -8.24 11.17
N GLN A 409 15.09 -9.12 11.58
CA GLN A 409 16.54 -8.86 11.65
C GLN A 409 17.26 -9.22 10.35
#